data_3b02232dabbdbd308fdef005326a6166
#
_entry.id   3b02232dabbdbd308fdef005326a6166
#
_cell.length_a   1.000
_cell.length_b   1.000
_cell.length_c   1.000
_cell.angle_alpha   90.00
_cell.angle_beta   90.00
_cell.angle_gamma   90.00
#
_symmetry.space_group_name_H-M   'P 1'
#
loop_
_entity.id
_entity.type
_entity.pdbx_description
1 polymer ?
#
loop_
_entity_poly.entity_id
_entity_poly.type
_entity_poly.pdbx_seq_one_letter_code
_entity_poly.pdbx_strand_id
1 'polypeptide(L)'
;IFTLRLPWELGAQFFLNYLIDGDPASNTLSWRWVGGLHTKGKTYLARSSNIAKYTEGAFDPVGQLAQTAQPLIDAQEHSHVPFASAQAPAHNDYLLLVTEEDCRPRTFISKPPKDVLGLVLPRETDQGAQPHAFKKGAVTDAVMRLGSRDNAVKTNNWGNAVIEAAQKAGTTQVVTAFAPIGPVSTRLASLKPALAAEGITLHQHHRPYDASIWPHATKGFFKLKKMIPTILSDLGFTDAKTP
;
A
#
# COMPACT_ATOMS: atom_id res chain seq x y z
N ILE A 1 21.57 -2.46 13.76
CA ILE A 1 21.41 -3.45 12.69
C ILE A 1 22.71 -3.63 11.92
N PHE A 2 23.24 -2.58 11.30
CA PHE A 2 24.46 -2.67 10.48
C PHE A 2 25.74 -2.90 11.31
N THR A 3 25.82 -2.28 12.47
CA THR A 3 27.00 -2.30 13.32
C THR A 3 27.10 -3.57 14.16
N LEU A 4 25.98 -3.98 14.79
CA LEU A 4 25.94 -5.10 15.71
C LEU A 4 25.41 -6.38 15.06
N ARG A 5 25.05 -6.32 13.77
CA ARG A 5 24.44 -7.43 13.03
C ARG A 5 23.19 -8.01 13.69
N LEU A 6 22.38 -7.15 14.24
CA LEU A 6 21.06 -7.52 14.75
C LEU A 6 20.15 -7.96 13.60
N PRO A 7 19.13 -8.77 13.85
CA PRO A 7 18.11 -9.10 12.87
C PRO A 7 17.52 -7.83 12.23
N TRP A 8 17.47 -7.78 10.91
CA TRP A 8 16.99 -6.59 10.18
C TRP A 8 15.51 -6.32 10.45
N GLU A 9 14.75 -7.33 10.83
CA GLU A 9 13.35 -7.26 11.20
C GLU A 9 13.10 -6.30 12.39
N LEU A 10 14.05 -6.22 13.32
CA LEU A 10 13.97 -5.28 14.44
C LEU A 10 13.97 -3.82 13.96
N GLY A 11 14.81 -3.52 12.96
CA GLY A 11 14.83 -2.20 12.34
C GLY A 11 13.54 -1.92 11.56
N ALA A 12 13.08 -2.90 10.78
CA ALA A 12 11.83 -2.80 10.04
C ALA A 12 10.64 -2.53 10.97
N GLN A 13 10.53 -3.27 12.07
CA GLN A 13 9.46 -3.08 13.06
C GLN A 13 9.54 -1.74 13.76
N PHE A 14 10.76 -1.32 14.16
CA PHE A 14 10.96 -0.01 14.78
C PHE A 14 10.46 1.13 13.85
N PHE A 15 10.87 1.11 12.59
CA PHE A 15 10.44 2.13 11.65
C PHE A 15 8.96 2.07 11.33
N LEU A 16 8.38 0.89 11.19
CA LEU A 16 6.94 0.72 10.95
C LEU A 16 6.08 1.38 12.06
N ASN A 17 6.57 1.36 13.30
CA ASN A 17 5.89 1.97 14.44
C ASN A 17 5.89 3.50 14.41
N TYR A 18 6.85 4.11 13.71
CA TYR A 18 7.04 5.57 13.73
C TYR A 18 6.83 6.25 12.37
N LEU A 19 6.90 5.51 11.27
CA LEU A 19 6.61 6.07 9.94
C LEU A 19 5.12 6.38 9.82
N ILE A 20 4.81 7.62 9.45
CA ILE A 20 3.44 8.13 9.43
C ILE A 20 2.51 7.35 8.49
N ASP A 21 3.01 6.93 7.35
CA ASP A 21 2.25 6.10 6.39
C ASP A 21 1.95 4.70 6.94
N GLY A 22 2.83 4.18 7.84
CA GLY A 22 2.67 2.85 8.41
C GLY A 22 2.50 1.77 7.36
N ASP A 23 3.14 1.94 6.19
CA ASP A 23 3.03 1.01 5.07
C ASP A 23 4.04 -0.14 5.23
N PRO A 24 3.56 -1.36 5.53
CA PRO A 24 4.45 -2.51 5.69
C PRO A 24 5.13 -2.91 4.39
N ALA A 25 4.50 -2.69 3.23
CA ALA A 25 5.09 -3.05 1.94
C ALA A 25 6.32 -2.18 1.66
N SER A 26 6.18 -0.87 1.69
CA SER A 26 7.28 0.07 1.47
C SER A 26 8.38 -0.10 2.50
N ASN A 27 8.04 -0.13 3.79
CA ASN A 27 9.00 -0.23 4.88
C ASN A 27 9.72 -1.59 4.89
N THR A 28 8.98 -2.69 4.96
CA THR A 28 9.58 -4.03 5.13
C THR A 28 10.36 -4.46 3.90
N LEU A 29 9.86 -4.21 2.69
CA LEU A 29 10.59 -4.52 1.46
C LEU A 29 11.88 -3.70 1.35
N SER A 30 11.87 -2.44 1.79
CA SER A 30 13.08 -1.63 1.84
C SER A 30 14.10 -2.17 2.86
N TRP A 31 13.65 -2.62 4.04
CA TRP A 31 14.52 -3.23 5.03
C TRP A 31 15.12 -4.57 4.59
N ARG A 32 14.44 -5.36 3.77
CA ARG A 32 14.98 -6.59 3.17
C ARG A 32 16.26 -6.34 2.37
N TRP A 33 16.43 -5.13 1.87
CA TRP A 33 17.64 -4.72 1.17
C TRP A 33 18.88 -4.77 2.07
N VAL A 34 18.73 -4.41 3.34
CA VAL A 34 19.80 -4.46 4.36
C VAL A 34 20.32 -5.88 4.57
N GLY A 35 19.41 -6.87 4.59
CA GLY A 35 19.74 -8.29 4.74
C GLY A 35 20.31 -8.95 3.48
N GLY A 36 20.37 -8.24 2.35
CA GLY A 36 20.78 -8.82 1.06
C GLY A 36 19.71 -9.64 0.36
N LEU A 37 18.47 -9.61 0.85
CA LEU A 37 17.35 -10.39 0.29
C LEU A 37 16.79 -9.78 -0.99
N HIS A 38 16.85 -8.46 -1.14
CA HIS A 38 16.36 -7.78 -2.34
C HIS A 38 17.30 -7.97 -3.53
N THR A 39 18.62 -7.84 -3.32
CA THR A 39 19.62 -8.08 -4.34
C THR A 39 20.51 -9.21 -3.88
N LYS A 40 20.37 -10.38 -4.50
CA LYS A 40 21.10 -11.59 -4.11
C LYS A 40 22.61 -11.32 -3.99
N GLY A 41 23.18 -11.65 -2.85
CA GLY A 41 24.61 -11.52 -2.57
C GLY A 41 25.09 -10.12 -2.20
N LYS A 42 24.24 -9.09 -2.18
CA LYS A 42 24.59 -7.75 -1.71
C LYS A 42 24.04 -7.53 -0.32
N THR A 43 24.93 -7.52 0.66
CA THR A 43 24.63 -7.12 2.03
C THR A 43 25.32 -5.79 2.32
N TYR A 44 24.75 -5.05 3.24
CA TYR A 44 25.30 -3.77 3.68
C TYR A 44 25.99 -3.93 5.02
N LEU A 45 27.17 -3.32 5.12
CA LEU A 45 27.90 -3.17 6.37
C LEU A 45 28.03 -1.67 6.69
N ALA A 46 27.97 -1.34 7.95
CA ALA A 46 28.39 -0.03 8.42
C ALA A 46 29.88 0.16 8.14
N ARG A 47 30.29 1.35 7.75
CA ARG A 47 31.68 1.74 7.52
C ARG A 47 32.03 2.89 8.45
N SER A 48 33.15 2.80 9.18
CA SER A 48 33.61 3.86 10.06
C SER A 48 33.72 5.20 9.34
N SER A 49 34.28 5.21 8.12
CA SER A 49 34.37 6.42 7.30
C SER A 49 33.02 7.08 6.97
N ASN A 50 31.95 6.28 6.74
CA ASN A 50 30.64 6.82 6.55
C ASN A 50 30.06 7.38 7.85
N ILE A 51 30.24 6.66 8.95
CA ILE A 51 29.79 7.12 10.27
C ILE A 51 30.49 8.43 10.61
N ALA A 52 31.80 8.50 10.52
CA ALA A 52 32.57 9.73 10.78
C ALA A 52 32.11 10.89 9.89
N LYS A 53 31.94 10.64 8.59
CA LYS A 53 31.48 11.67 7.64
C LYS A 53 30.10 12.25 8.01
N TYR A 54 29.10 11.39 8.30
CA TYR A 54 27.73 11.84 8.55
C TYR A 54 27.43 12.23 9.99
N THR A 55 28.40 12.05 10.90
CA THR A 55 28.35 12.55 12.26
C THR A 55 29.36 13.70 12.49
N GLU A 56 29.91 14.29 11.40
CA GLU A 56 30.87 15.38 11.47
C GLU A 56 32.09 15.05 12.36
N GLY A 57 32.51 13.79 12.37
CA GLY A 57 33.60 13.30 13.18
C GLY A 57 33.26 12.98 14.64
N ALA A 58 31.98 13.14 15.05
CA ALA A 58 31.58 12.84 16.43
C ALA A 58 31.75 11.36 16.79
N PHE A 59 31.63 10.46 15.80
CA PHE A 59 31.83 9.02 15.97
C PHE A 59 32.73 8.46 14.85
N ASP A 60 33.76 7.74 15.24
CA ASP A 60 34.64 7.01 14.31
C ASP A 60 34.99 5.63 14.88
N PRO A 61 34.08 4.62 14.69
CA PRO A 61 34.24 3.30 15.29
C PRO A 61 35.21 2.39 14.50
N VAL A 62 36.43 2.85 14.26
CA VAL A 62 37.47 2.07 13.59
C VAL A 62 37.76 0.79 14.36
N GLY A 63 37.77 -0.35 13.66
CA GLY A 63 37.99 -1.67 14.23
C GLY A 63 36.87 -2.27 15.07
N GLN A 64 35.76 -1.55 15.24
CA GLN A 64 34.60 -2.02 16.03
C GLN A 64 33.47 -2.62 15.18
N LEU A 65 33.54 -2.49 13.87
CA LEU A 65 32.48 -2.89 12.96
C LEU A 65 32.75 -4.26 12.33
N ALA A 66 31.68 -4.98 11.99
CA ALA A 66 31.79 -6.21 11.22
C ALA A 66 32.42 -5.95 9.84
N GLN A 67 33.42 -6.75 9.48
CA GLN A 67 34.15 -6.60 8.21
C GLN A 67 33.63 -7.54 7.12
N THR A 68 32.93 -8.61 7.50
CA THR A 68 32.37 -9.60 6.58
C THR A 68 30.85 -9.63 6.66
N ALA A 69 30.22 -9.57 5.50
CA ALA A 69 28.78 -9.71 5.38
C ALA A 69 28.42 -11.12 4.93
N GLN A 70 27.50 -11.75 5.63
CA GLN A 70 26.89 -13.00 5.18
C GLN A 70 25.50 -12.68 4.68
N PRO A 71 25.20 -12.84 3.38
CA PRO A 71 23.87 -12.62 2.83
C PRO A 71 22.89 -13.61 3.47
N LEU A 72 21.71 -13.12 3.81
CA LEU A 72 20.61 -14.00 4.15
C LEU A 72 20.12 -14.71 2.89
N ILE A 73 19.70 -15.95 3.04
CA ILE A 73 19.11 -16.74 1.95
C ILE A 73 17.61 -16.78 2.21
N ASP A 74 16.83 -16.26 1.27
CA ASP A 74 15.38 -16.47 1.27
C ASP A 74 15.14 -17.90 0.77
N ALA A 75 14.64 -18.76 1.64
CA ALA A 75 14.34 -20.15 1.30
C ALA A 75 13.07 -20.26 0.43
N GLN A 76 12.26 -19.21 0.32
CA GLN A 76 11.03 -19.22 -0.41
C GLN A 76 11.21 -18.56 -1.79
N GLU A 77 10.96 -19.32 -2.85
CA GLU A 77 10.84 -18.75 -4.19
C GLU A 77 9.47 -18.08 -4.35
N HIS A 78 9.51 -16.81 -4.69
CA HIS A 78 8.30 -16.03 -4.96
C HIS A 78 8.04 -16.03 -6.47
N SER A 79 6.92 -16.60 -6.89
CA SER A 79 6.45 -16.50 -8.27
C SER A 79 5.79 -15.15 -8.52
N HIS A 80 5.98 -14.63 -9.73
CA HIS A 80 5.28 -13.43 -10.17
C HIS A 80 3.79 -13.74 -10.38
N VAL A 81 2.93 -13.02 -9.68
CA VAL A 81 1.48 -13.09 -9.88
C VAL A 81 1.11 -12.11 -11.00
N PRO A 82 0.43 -12.55 -12.05
CA PRO A 82 -0.03 -11.66 -13.10
C PRO A 82 -0.96 -10.58 -12.56
N PHE A 83 -0.89 -9.40 -13.18
CA PHE A 83 -1.81 -8.31 -12.86
C PHE A 83 -3.25 -8.75 -13.16
N ALA A 84 -4.10 -8.74 -12.14
CA ALA A 84 -5.51 -9.04 -12.31
C ALA A 84 -6.24 -7.80 -12.83
N SER A 85 -6.97 -7.96 -13.94
CA SER A 85 -7.86 -6.91 -14.42
C SER A 85 -8.96 -6.66 -13.39
N ALA A 86 -9.15 -5.40 -12.99
CA ALA A 86 -10.27 -5.03 -12.13
C ALA A 86 -11.57 -5.03 -12.95
N GLN A 87 -12.65 -5.49 -12.32
CA GLN A 87 -13.96 -5.42 -12.92
C GLN A 87 -14.48 -3.98 -12.83
N ALA A 88 -15.00 -3.46 -13.95
CA ALA A 88 -15.72 -2.21 -13.92
C ALA A 88 -17.02 -2.38 -13.10
N PRO A 89 -17.46 -1.35 -12.34
CA PRO A 89 -18.75 -1.42 -11.65
C PRO A 89 -19.87 -1.50 -12.68
N ALA A 90 -20.76 -2.48 -12.49
CA ALA A 90 -21.82 -2.77 -13.45
C ALA A 90 -22.91 -1.69 -13.51
N HIS A 91 -23.04 -0.85 -12.48
CA HIS A 91 -24.15 0.10 -12.34
C HIS A 91 -23.73 1.42 -11.68
N ASN A 92 -24.59 2.45 -11.89
CA ASN A 92 -24.40 3.79 -11.36
C ASN A 92 -24.81 3.97 -9.89
N ASP A 93 -25.50 2.98 -9.33
CA ASP A 93 -26.04 2.98 -7.97
C ASP A 93 -25.16 2.13 -7.07
N TYR A 94 -24.23 2.73 -6.36
CA TYR A 94 -23.28 2.00 -5.53
C TYR A 94 -22.98 2.73 -4.22
N LEU A 95 -22.55 1.95 -3.23
CA LEU A 95 -21.87 2.43 -2.02
C LEU A 95 -20.36 2.52 -2.32
N LEU A 96 -19.75 3.65 -2.03
CA LEU A 96 -18.30 3.81 -2.16
C LEU A 96 -17.60 3.48 -0.83
N LEU A 97 -16.68 2.53 -0.85
CA LEU A 97 -15.76 2.29 0.27
C LEU A 97 -14.49 3.09 0.05
N VAL A 98 -14.07 3.78 1.10
CA VAL A 98 -12.77 4.47 1.18
C VAL A 98 -11.94 3.77 2.24
N THR A 99 -10.75 3.33 1.87
CA THR A 99 -9.78 2.71 2.78
C THR A 99 -8.50 3.52 2.82
N GLU A 100 -7.60 3.17 3.73
CA GLU A 100 -6.27 3.79 3.82
C GLU A 100 -5.40 3.61 2.57
N GLU A 101 -5.73 2.65 1.70
CA GLU A 101 -5.00 2.43 0.43
C GLU A 101 -5.28 3.51 -0.61
N ASP A 102 -6.48 4.12 -0.55
CA ASP A 102 -6.86 5.16 -1.49
C ASP A 102 -7.85 6.17 -0.90
N CYS A 103 -7.34 7.32 -0.52
CA CYS A 103 -8.13 8.43 -0.02
C CYS A 103 -8.56 9.43 -1.12
N ARG A 104 -8.38 9.09 -2.42
CA ARG A 104 -8.71 9.97 -3.54
C ARG A 104 -9.50 9.29 -4.66
N PRO A 105 -10.65 8.68 -4.37
CA PRO A 105 -11.41 7.87 -5.34
C PRO A 105 -12.03 8.68 -6.49
N ARG A 106 -12.14 10.00 -6.40
CA ARG A 106 -12.69 10.86 -7.47
C ARG A 106 -11.96 10.70 -8.82
N THR A 107 -10.76 10.16 -8.82
CA THR A 107 -9.98 9.94 -10.04
C THR A 107 -10.49 8.78 -10.89
N PHE A 108 -11.33 7.91 -10.35
CA PHE A 108 -11.90 6.77 -11.08
C PHE A 108 -13.42 6.64 -11.00
N ILE A 109 -14.08 7.43 -10.15
CA ILE A 109 -15.55 7.47 -10.10
C ILE A 109 -16.07 8.56 -11.04
N SER A 110 -16.91 8.17 -12.00
CA SER A 110 -17.51 9.09 -12.97
C SER A 110 -18.84 9.67 -12.50
N LYS A 111 -19.53 8.99 -11.61
CA LYS A 111 -20.82 9.40 -11.05
C LYS A 111 -20.79 9.37 -9.52
N PRO A 112 -21.55 10.26 -8.86
CA PRO A 112 -21.59 10.27 -7.40
C PRO A 112 -22.15 8.97 -6.85
N PRO A 113 -21.58 8.43 -5.77
CA PRO A 113 -22.12 7.26 -5.07
C PRO A 113 -23.42 7.62 -4.33
N LYS A 114 -24.24 6.64 -4.00
CA LYS A 114 -25.42 6.81 -3.13
C LYS A 114 -25.03 7.21 -1.71
N ASP A 115 -23.95 6.63 -1.21
CA ASP A 115 -23.33 6.99 0.07
C ASP A 115 -21.86 6.58 0.08
N VAL A 116 -21.12 7.01 1.09
CA VAL A 116 -19.69 6.75 1.26
C VAL A 116 -19.44 6.18 2.65
N LEU A 117 -18.68 5.09 2.74
CA LEU A 117 -18.26 4.46 3.98
C LEU A 117 -16.73 4.46 4.09
N GLY A 118 -16.21 5.01 5.18
CA GLY A 118 -14.78 4.94 5.51
C GLY A 118 -14.46 3.70 6.34
N LEU A 119 -13.43 2.96 5.93
CA LEU A 119 -12.92 1.80 6.63
C LEU A 119 -11.41 1.92 6.82
N VAL A 120 -10.93 1.66 8.03
CA VAL A 120 -9.51 1.60 8.37
C VAL A 120 -9.25 0.31 9.13
N LEU A 121 -8.16 -0.37 8.84
CA LEU A 121 -7.78 -1.57 9.59
C LEU A 121 -7.67 -1.26 11.09
N PRO A 122 -8.07 -2.18 11.96
CA PRO A 122 -7.86 -2.03 13.39
C PRO A 122 -6.36 -1.91 13.67
N ARG A 123 -6.02 -1.16 14.70
CA ARG A 123 -4.63 -1.07 15.14
C ARG A 123 -4.17 -2.43 15.67
N GLU A 124 -3.15 -2.98 15.07
CA GLU A 124 -2.46 -4.16 15.59
C GLU A 124 -1.62 -3.76 16.84
N THR A 125 -1.36 -4.74 17.71
CA THR A 125 -0.65 -4.49 18.97
C THR A 125 0.78 -3.97 18.80
N ASP A 126 1.40 -4.35 17.70
CA ASP A 126 2.76 -3.98 17.30
C ASP A 126 2.82 -2.73 16.40
N GLN A 127 1.68 -2.14 16.08
CA GLN A 127 1.61 -0.92 15.27
C GLN A 127 1.59 0.34 16.14
N GLY A 128 2.35 1.35 15.75
CA GLY A 128 2.38 2.65 16.42
C GLY A 128 1.02 3.36 16.44
N ALA A 129 0.75 4.11 17.50
CA ALA A 129 -0.50 4.87 17.60
C ALA A 129 -0.60 6.01 16.58
N GLN A 130 0.52 6.66 16.25
CA GLN A 130 0.56 7.78 15.32
C GLN A 130 0.24 7.39 13.88
N PRO A 131 0.85 6.33 13.27
CA PRO A 131 0.47 5.84 11.95
C PRO A 131 -1.02 5.49 11.86
N HIS A 132 -1.56 4.81 12.87
CA HIS A 132 -2.98 4.48 12.88
C HIS A 132 -3.88 5.72 12.95
N ALA A 133 -3.53 6.70 13.78
CA ALA A 133 -4.27 7.96 13.87
C ALA A 133 -4.22 8.74 12.55
N PHE A 134 -3.06 8.76 11.87
CA PHE A 134 -2.92 9.39 10.56
C PHE A 134 -3.79 8.72 9.50
N LYS A 135 -3.76 7.39 9.39
CA LYS A 135 -4.62 6.64 8.45
C LYS A 135 -6.10 6.93 8.69
N LYS A 136 -6.52 6.90 9.95
CA LYS A 136 -7.90 7.23 10.33
C LYS A 136 -8.26 8.67 9.96
N GLY A 137 -7.38 9.63 10.22
CA GLY A 137 -7.56 11.03 9.83
C GLY A 137 -7.67 11.21 8.32
N ALA A 138 -6.81 10.56 7.54
CA ALA A 138 -6.82 10.64 6.08
C ALA A 138 -8.12 10.07 5.48
N VAL A 139 -8.58 8.92 5.97
CA VAL A 139 -9.85 8.33 5.53
C VAL A 139 -11.03 9.21 5.96
N THR A 140 -11.02 9.77 7.17
CA THR A 140 -12.07 10.68 7.65
C THR A 140 -12.15 11.93 6.75
N ASP A 141 -11.03 12.56 6.43
CA ASP A 141 -11.00 13.70 5.52
C ASP A 141 -11.55 13.33 4.13
N ALA A 142 -11.16 12.17 3.60
CA ALA A 142 -11.64 11.71 2.31
C ALA A 142 -13.17 11.49 2.31
N VAL A 143 -13.71 10.87 3.33
CA VAL A 143 -15.14 10.60 3.48
C VAL A 143 -15.93 11.92 3.58
N MET A 144 -15.42 12.89 4.33
CA MET A 144 -16.01 14.23 4.45
C MET A 144 -16.03 14.97 3.09
N ARG A 145 -14.91 14.95 2.37
CA ARG A 145 -14.83 15.59 1.04
C ARG A 145 -15.75 14.94 0.00
N LEU A 146 -16.14 13.72 0.18
CA LEU A 146 -17.02 12.96 -0.70
C LEU A 146 -18.51 13.12 -0.34
N GLY A 147 -18.83 13.81 0.76
CA GLY A 147 -20.19 14.10 1.17
C GLY A 147 -20.91 12.92 1.79
N SER A 148 -20.21 12.07 2.54
CA SER A 148 -20.83 10.98 3.31
C SER A 148 -21.90 11.51 4.27
N ARG A 149 -22.96 10.73 4.47
CA ARG A 149 -24.02 11.00 5.45
C ARG A 149 -23.57 10.71 6.89
N ASP A 150 -22.66 9.75 7.03
CA ASP A 150 -22.05 9.40 8.31
C ASP A 150 -20.52 9.46 8.16
N ASN A 151 -19.90 10.52 8.67
CA ASN A 151 -18.46 10.72 8.60
C ASN A 151 -17.67 9.75 9.52
N ALA A 152 -18.33 8.82 10.18
CA ALA A 152 -17.67 7.85 11.03
C ALA A 152 -16.87 6.83 10.22
N VAL A 153 -15.61 6.69 10.59
CA VAL A 153 -14.73 5.66 10.04
C VAL A 153 -14.79 4.42 10.92
N LYS A 154 -15.12 3.28 10.33
CA LYS A 154 -15.21 2.01 11.04
C LYS A 154 -13.86 1.29 11.02
N THR A 155 -13.48 0.70 12.12
CA THR A 155 -12.21 -0.04 12.25
C THR A 155 -12.44 -1.53 12.47
N ASN A 156 -13.53 -1.88 13.13
CA ASN A 156 -13.88 -3.27 13.43
C ASN A 156 -15.08 -3.72 12.61
N ASN A 157 -15.21 -5.04 12.46
CA ASN A 157 -16.38 -5.68 11.84
C ASN A 157 -16.79 -5.08 10.48
N TRP A 158 -15.84 -4.98 9.57
CA TRP A 158 -16.04 -4.40 8.25
C TRP A 158 -17.21 -5.05 7.49
N GLY A 159 -17.42 -6.37 7.67
CA GLY A 159 -18.51 -7.08 7.00
C GLY A 159 -19.88 -6.49 7.33
N ASN A 160 -20.20 -6.42 8.61
CA ASN A 160 -21.48 -5.85 9.05
C ASN A 160 -21.59 -4.37 8.68
N ALA A 161 -20.51 -3.60 8.84
CA ALA A 161 -20.53 -2.19 8.49
C ALA A 161 -20.84 -1.95 7.00
N VAL A 162 -20.29 -2.77 6.11
CA VAL A 162 -20.55 -2.69 4.67
C VAL A 162 -21.98 -3.12 4.35
N ILE A 163 -22.45 -4.22 4.94
CA ILE A 163 -23.82 -4.72 4.74
C ILE A 163 -24.84 -3.66 5.19
N GLU A 164 -24.71 -3.15 6.41
CA GLU A 164 -25.61 -2.11 6.96
C GLU A 164 -25.60 -0.84 6.11
N ALA A 165 -24.42 -0.38 5.67
CA ALA A 165 -24.30 0.81 4.84
C ALA A 165 -24.91 0.60 3.45
N ALA A 166 -24.70 -0.57 2.83
CA ALA A 166 -25.28 -0.90 1.53
C ALA A 166 -26.82 -0.98 1.60
N GLN A 167 -27.36 -1.62 2.63
CA GLN A 167 -28.81 -1.71 2.88
C GLN A 167 -29.39 -0.30 3.11
N LYS A 168 -28.76 0.52 3.94
CA LYS A 168 -29.17 1.91 4.19
C LYS A 168 -29.13 2.78 2.94
N ALA A 169 -28.17 2.56 2.06
CA ALA A 169 -28.06 3.24 0.77
C ALA A 169 -29.01 2.69 -0.29
N GLY A 170 -29.66 1.56 -0.03
CA GLY A 170 -30.55 0.89 -0.99
C GLY A 170 -29.79 0.41 -2.23
N THR A 171 -28.64 -0.24 -2.03
CA THR A 171 -27.83 -0.78 -3.13
C THR A 171 -27.22 -2.14 -2.78
N THR A 172 -27.02 -2.95 -3.81
CA THR A 172 -26.29 -4.21 -3.73
C THR A 172 -24.89 -4.11 -4.35
N GLN A 173 -24.50 -2.93 -4.82
CA GLN A 173 -23.21 -2.70 -5.45
C GLN A 173 -22.31 -1.90 -4.52
N VAL A 174 -21.12 -2.41 -4.26
CA VAL A 174 -20.09 -1.78 -3.44
C VAL A 174 -18.84 -1.60 -4.29
N VAL A 175 -18.31 -0.41 -4.33
CA VAL A 175 -17.13 -0.05 -5.13
C VAL A 175 -16.03 0.46 -4.23
N THR A 176 -14.81 0.02 -4.47
CA THR A 176 -13.60 0.54 -3.81
C THR A 176 -12.45 0.63 -4.80
N ALA A 177 -11.42 1.40 -4.48
CA ALA A 177 -10.16 1.32 -5.20
C ALA A 177 -9.56 -0.08 -5.05
N PHE A 178 -8.83 -0.52 -6.07
CA PHE A 178 -8.06 -1.76 -5.98
C PHE A 178 -7.02 -1.64 -4.87
N ALA A 179 -7.06 -2.57 -3.92
CA ALA A 179 -6.06 -2.67 -2.88
C ALA A 179 -4.92 -3.60 -3.35
N PRO A 180 -3.65 -3.14 -3.33
CA PRO A 180 -2.50 -3.99 -3.59
C PRO A 180 -2.40 -5.15 -2.60
N ILE A 181 -1.54 -6.14 -2.88
CA ILE A 181 -1.26 -7.22 -1.95
C ILE A 181 -0.84 -6.64 -0.60
N GLY A 182 -1.61 -6.98 0.44
CA GLY A 182 -1.39 -6.45 1.78
C GLY A 182 -2.59 -6.67 2.69
N PRO A 183 -2.56 -6.13 3.92
CA PRO A 183 -3.59 -6.36 4.92
C PRO A 183 -4.99 -5.92 4.50
N VAL A 184 -5.11 -4.77 3.82
CA VAL A 184 -6.41 -4.27 3.31
C VAL A 184 -6.97 -5.23 2.26
N SER A 185 -6.15 -5.65 1.29
CA SER A 185 -6.56 -6.61 0.25
C SER A 185 -7.04 -7.92 0.86
N THR A 186 -6.30 -8.45 1.84
CA THR A 186 -6.69 -9.66 2.58
C THR A 186 -8.02 -9.45 3.30
N ARG A 187 -8.21 -8.31 3.96
CA ARG A 187 -9.46 -7.98 4.64
C ARG A 187 -10.63 -7.88 3.65
N LEU A 188 -10.46 -7.18 2.53
CA LEU A 188 -11.49 -7.06 1.50
C LEU A 188 -11.86 -8.42 0.89
N ALA A 189 -10.87 -9.29 0.67
CA ALA A 189 -11.13 -10.65 0.19
C ALA A 189 -11.96 -11.47 1.20
N SER A 190 -11.69 -11.34 2.50
CA SER A 190 -12.42 -12.03 3.55
C SER A 190 -13.89 -11.59 3.71
N LEU A 191 -14.26 -10.41 3.19
CA LEU A 191 -15.65 -9.94 3.21
C LEU A 191 -16.53 -10.60 2.15
N LYS A 192 -15.95 -10.99 1.01
CA LYS A 192 -16.71 -11.44 -0.16
C LYS A 192 -17.76 -12.51 0.12
N PRO A 193 -17.49 -13.58 0.91
CA PRO A 193 -18.51 -14.59 1.19
C PRO A 193 -19.70 -14.04 1.96
N ALA A 194 -19.46 -13.21 2.99
CA ALA A 194 -20.54 -12.60 3.78
C ALA A 194 -21.37 -11.61 2.96
N LEU A 195 -20.72 -10.79 2.12
CA LEU A 195 -21.42 -9.88 1.21
C LEU A 195 -22.25 -10.64 0.18
N ALA A 196 -21.71 -11.71 -0.39
CA ALA A 196 -22.42 -12.54 -1.37
C ALA A 196 -23.67 -13.21 -0.78
N ALA A 197 -23.61 -13.62 0.49
CA ALA A 197 -24.78 -14.16 1.20
C ALA A 197 -25.94 -13.16 1.32
N GLU A 198 -25.64 -11.87 1.34
CA GLU A 198 -26.60 -10.76 1.34
C GLU A 198 -26.88 -10.21 -0.07
N GLY A 199 -26.42 -10.89 -1.13
CA GLY A 199 -26.60 -10.45 -2.52
C GLY A 199 -25.77 -9.21 -2.88
N ILE A 200 -24.79 -8.84 -2.08
CA ILE A 200 -23.94 -7.66 -2.28
C ILE A 200 -22.68 -8.06 -3.04
N THR A 201 -22.33 -7.29 -4.08
CA THR A 201 -21.14 -7.48 -4.90
C THR A 201 -20.12 -6.39 -4.61
N LEU A 202 -18.87 -6.79 -4.30
CA LEU A 202 -17.73 -5.89 -4.09
C LEU A 202 -16.88 -5.80 -5.36
N HIS A 203 -16.83 -4.63 -5.95
CA HIS A 203 -16.01 -4.29 -7.10
C HIS A 203 -14.77 -3.51 -6.65
N GLN A 204 -13.61 -3.94 -7.11
CA GLN A 204 -12.37 -3.19 -6.96
C GLN A 204 -12.00 -2.54 -8.29
N HIS A 205 -11.63 -1.27 -8.27
CA HIS A 205 -11.40 -0.49 -9.48
C HIS A 205 -9.95 -0.03 -9.58
N HIS A 206 -9.32 -0.32 -10.71
CA HIS A 206 -7.99 0.21 -11.03
C HIS A 206 -8.11 1.61 -11.64
N ARG A 207 -7.22 2.51 -11.25
CA ARG A 207 -7.06 3.76 -11.99
C ARG A 207 -6.46 3.48 -13.36
N PRO A 208 -6.80 4.26 -14.39
CA PRO A 208 -6.17 4.13 -15.71
C PRO A 208 -4.64 4.20 -15.63
N TYR A 209 -4.11 5.08 -14.78
CA TYR A 209 -2.68 5.22 -14.54
C TYR A 209 -2.06 3.93 -13.98
N ASP A 210 -2.64 3.34 -12.95
CA ASP A 210 -2.14 2.11 -12.35
C ASP A 210 -2.26 0.93 -13.31
N ALA A 211 -3.38 0.84 -14.03
CA ALA A 211 -3.64 -0.20 -15.01
C ALA A 211 -2.65 -0.18 -16.19
N SER A 212 -2.18 1.02 -16.57
CA SER A 212 -1.19 1.16 -17.65
C SER A 212 0.25 0.94 -17.19
N ILE A 213 0.58 1.21 -15.92
CA ILE A 213 1.95 1.06 -15.41
C ILE A 213 2.22 -0.34 -14.85
N TRP A 214 1.31 -0.87 -14.07
CA TRP A 214 1.53 -2.07 -13.28
C TRP A 214 1.95 -3.31 -14.10
N PRO A 215 1.35 -3.60 -15.28
CA PRO A 215 1.76 -4.73 -16.11
C PRO A 215 3.24 -4.69 -16.54
N HIS A 216 3.85 -3.52 -16.55
CA HIS A 216 5.25 -3.32 -16.93
C HIS A 216 6.23 -3.41 -15.76
N ALA A 217 5.74 -3.40 -14.52
CA ALA A 217 6.55 -3.47 -13.30
C ALA A 217 6.99 -4.91 -12.96
N THR A 218 7.53 -5.65 -13.93
CA THR A 218 7.87 -7.08 -13.78
C THR A 218 9.31 -7.35 -13.37
N LYS A 219 10.24 -6.42 -13.58
CA LYS A 219 11.69 -6.58 -13.30
C LYS A 219 12.33 -5.25 -12.95
N GLY A 220 12.09 -4.73 -11.76
CA GLY A 220 12.73 -3.52 -11.27
C GLY A 220 12.50 -2.27 -12.15
N PHE A 221 12.95 -1.13 -11.66
CA PHE A 221 12.68 0.18 -12.24
C PHE A 221 13.18 0.37 -13.68
N PHE A 222 14.38 -0.13 -14.01
CA PHE A 222 14.97 0.14 -15.33
C PHE A 222 14.20 -0.49 -16.49
N LYS A 223 13.46 -1.56 -16.24
CA LYS A 223 12.56 -2.13 -17.26
C LYS A 223 11.33 -1.25 -17.45
N LEU A 224 10.72 -0.83 -16.34
CA LEU A 224 9.58 0.07 -16.34
C LEU A 224 9.95 1.44 -16.96
N LYS A 225 11.12 1.99 -16.63
CA LYS A 225 11.59 3.29 -17.14
C LYS A 225 11.49 3.41 -18.66
N LYS A 226 11.78 2.34 -19.39
CA LYS A 226 11.71 2.32 -20.86
C LYS A 226 10.28 2.50 -21.39
N MET A 227 9.27 2.15 -20.59
CA MET A 227 7.86 2.25 -20.98
C MET A 227 7.22 3.59 -20.57
N ILE A 228 7.84 4.34 -19.67
CA ILE A 228 7.27 5.58 -19.13
C ILE A 228 6.87 6.57 -20.24
N PRO A 229 7.70 6.88 -21.26
CA PRO A 229 7.30 7.84 -22.28
C PRO A 229 6.04 7.40 -23.05
N THR A 230 5.95 6.12 -23.41
CA THR A 230 4.78 5.55 -24.09
C THR A 230 3.54 5.63 -23.20
N ILE A 231 3.65 5.20 -21.96
CA ILE A 231 2.54 5.22 -20.99
C ILE A 231 2.02 6.65 -20.78
N LEU A 232 2.90 7.63 -20.62
CA LEU A 232 2.51 9.03 -20.45
C LEU A 232 1.82 9.60 -21.71
N SER A 233 2.30 9.22 -22.89
CA SER A 233 1.66 9.58 -24.15
C SER A 233 0.26 8.98 -24.27
N ASP A 234 0.11 7.68 -23.98
CA ASP A 234 -1.17 6.97 -24.05
C ASP A 234 -2.20 7.52 -23.07
N LEU A 235 -1.72 8.04 -21.94
CA LEU A 235 -2.56 8.72 -20.92
C LEU A 235 -2.83 10.20 -21.22
N GLY A 236 -2.27 10.74 -22.30
CA GLY A 236 -2.47 12.15 -22.70
C GLY A 236 -1.70 13.16 -21.84
N PHE A 237 -0.66 12.73 -21.10
CA PHE A 237 0.14 13.64 -20.27
C PHE A 237 1.30 14.30 -21.00
N THR A 238 1.65 13.81 -22.17
CA THR A 238 2.67 14.44 -23.03
C THR A 238 2.10 14.66 -24.41
N ASP A 239 2.26 15.86 -24.97
CA ASP A 239 2.09 16.05 -26.41
C ASP A 239 3.12 15.16 -27.10
N ALA A 240 2.71 14.53 -28.21
CA ALA A 240 3.52 13.60 -29.01
C ALA A 240 4.77 14.26 -29.66
N LYS A 241 5.25 15.37 -29.12
CA LYS A 241 6.40 16.15 -29.56
C LYS A 241 7.44 16.22 -28.45
N THR A 242 8.18 15.15 -28.29
CA THR A 242 9.53 15.28 -27.76
C THR A 242 10.46 14.54 -28.70
N PRO A 243 11.50 15.19 -29.19
CA PRO A 243 12.39 14.73 -30.25
C PRO A 243 13.22 13.51 -29.86
#